data_1e3de14c254a9d07beb0fdf52ef9857c
#
_entry.id   1e3de14c254a9d07beb0fdf52ef9857c
#
_cell.length_a   1.000
_cell.length_b   1.000
_cell.length_c   1.000
_cell.angle_alpha   90.00
_cell.angle_beta   90.00
_cell.angle_gamma   90.00
#
_symmetry.space_group_name_H-M   'P 1'
#
loop_
_entity.id
_entity.type
_entity.pdbx_description
1 polymer ?
#
loop_
_entity_poly.entity_id
_entity_poly.type
_entity_poly.pdbx_seq_one_letter_code
_entity_poly.pdbx_strand_id
1 'polypeptide(L)'
;MSHYGQLEYLFALPLAPKSLLNKKKNTQTLLLALIREAPVVAESTHNYPVVWYEKELGSGEVVDAQTIQCVVGRVLDRKRYWIMDRGMDSPLTFPIFK
;
A
#
# COMPACT_ATOMS: atom_id res chain seq x y z
N MET A 1 3.36 -5.19 12.14
CA MET A 1 2.60 -3.95 12.05
C MET A 1 2.26 -3.66 10.59
N SER A 2 1.01 -3.43 10.32
CA SER A 2 0.59 -3.14 8.95
C SER A 2 0.83 -1.68 8.61
N HIS A 3 1.22 -1.44 7.37
CA HIS A 3 1.35 -0.10 6.81
C HIS A 3 0.20 0.14 5.84
N TYR A 4 -0.32 1.34 5.84
CA TYR A 4 -1.41 1.73 4.96
C TYR A 4 -0.94 2.88 4.08
N GLY A 5 -1.42 2.91 2.85
CA GLY A 5 -1.07 3.96 1.93
C GLY A 5 -2.11 4.16 0.84
N GLN A 6 -2.08 5.33 0.25
CA GLN A 6 -2.92 5.65 -0.88
C GLN A 6 -2.21 5.28 -2.18
N LEU A 7 -2.87 4.47 -2.99
CA LEU A 7 -2.39 4.13 -4.33
C LEU A 7 -2.60 5.33 -5.25
N GLU A 8 -1.50 5.86 -5.79
CA GLU A 8 -1.55 6.96 -6.75
C GLU A 8 -1.57 6.43 -8.19
N TYR A 9 -0.62 5.53 -8.51
CA TYR A 9 -0.49 4.98 -9.86
C TYR A 9 -0.09 3.53 -9.81
N LEU A 10 -0.60 2.78 -10.78
CA LEU A 10 -0.06 1.47 -11.15
C LEU A 10 0.57 1.61 -12.53
N PHE A 11 1.74 1.05 -12.72
CA PHE A 11 2.40 1.09 -14.00
C PHE A 11 3.23 -0.17 -14.25
N ALA A 12 3.38 -0.49 -15.53
CA ALA A 12 4.15 -1.65 -15.95
C ALA A 12 5.48 -1.18 -16.52
N LEU A 13 6.56 -1.81 -16.08
CA LEU A 13 7.91 -1.52 -16.57
C LEU A 13 8.45 -2.77 -17.29
N PRO A 14 8.54 -2.72 -18.63
CA PRO A 14 9.15 -3.83 -19.33
C PRO A 14 10.67 -3.81 -19.15
N LEU A 15 11.24 -4.97 -18.88
CA LEU A 15 12.67 -5.13 -18.68
C LEU A 15 13.25 -5.94 -19.83
N ALA A 16 14.25 -5.40 -20.51
CA ALA A 16 14.94 -6.09 -21.60
C ALA A 16 15.59 -7.37 -21.06
N PRO A 17 15.70 -8.41 -21.92
CA PRO A 17 16.39 -9.63 -21.54
C PRO A 17 17.85 -9.35 -21.14
N LYS A 18 18.34 -10.09 -20.15
CA LYS A 18 19.73 -10.00 -19.69
C LYS A 18 20.17 -8.61 -19.23
N SER A 19 19.23 -7.78 -18.83
CA SER A 19 19.54 -6.47 -18.24
C SER A 19 19.92 -6.64 -16.76
N LEU A 20 20.35 -5.53 -16.12
CA LEU A 20 20.71 -5.57 -14.70
C LEU A 20 19.57 -6.04 -13.81
N LEU A 21 18.32 -5.70 -14.16
CA LEU A 21 17.15 -6.05 -13.36
C LEU A 21 16.46 -7.32 -13.85
N ASN A 22 16.79 -7.77 -15.05
CA ASN A 22 16.20 -8.97 -15.64
C ASN A 22 17.30 -9.86 -16.20
N LYS A 23 17.66 -10.89 -15.48
CA LYS A 23 18.71 -11.83 -15.88
C LYS A 23 18.19 -13.01 -16.71
N LYS A 24 16.89 -13.03 -17.01
CA LYS A 24 16.29 -14.06 -17.83
C LYS A 24 16.46 -13.76 -19.32
N LYS A 25 16.27 -14.78 -20.15
CA LYS A 25 16.42 -14.66 -21.61
C LYS A 25 15.28 -13.92 -22.29
N ASN A 26 14.11 -13.85 -21.64
CA ASN A 26 12.93 -13.21 -22.20
C ASN A 26 12.69 -11.86 -21.56
N THR A 27 11.99 -10.97 -22.29
CA THR A 27 11.50 -9.72 -21.71
C THR A 27 10.59 -10.02 -20.54
N GLN A 28 10.80 -9.32 -19.43
CA GLN A 28 9.94 -9.40 -18.27
C GLN A 28 9.29 -8.06 -18.01
N THR A 29 8.12 -8.09 -17.40
CA THR A 29 7.42 -6.88 -17.01
C THR A 29 7.29 -6.85 -15.51
N LEU A 30 7.75 -5.76 -14.90
CA LEU A 30 7.49 -5.48 -13.49
C LEU A 30 6.23 -4.65 -13.39
N LEU A 31 5.35 -5.05 -12.49
CA LEU A 31 4.19 -4.25 -12.13
C LEU A 31 4.54 -3.48 -10.86
N LEU A 32 4.55 -2.16 -10.98
CA LEU A 32 4.96 -1.27 -9.89
C LEU A 32 3.80 -0.38 -9.48
N ALA A 33 3.84 0.05 -8.23
CA ALA A 33 2.84 0.95 -7.67
C ALA A 33 3.52 2.15 -7.03
N LEU A 34 2.97 3.33 -7.26
CA LEU A 34 3.35 4.53 -6.53
C LEU A 34 2.37 4.71 -5.39
N ILE A 35 2.86 4.66 -4.16
CA ILE A 35 2.05 4.71 -2.95
C ILE A 35 2.52 5.85 -2.08
N ARG A 36 1.56 6.58 -1.50
CA ARG A 36 1.83 7.58 -0.47
C ARG A 36 1.39 7.00 0.87
N GLU A 37 2.33 6.81 1.77
CA GLU A 37 2.06 6.22 3.06
C GLU A 37 1.20 7.13 3.94
N ALA A 38 0.21 6.55 4.61
CA ALA A 38 -0.64 7.25 5.55
C ALA A 38 -0.01 7.19 6.94
N PRO A 39 0.10 8.33 7.65
CA PRO A 39 0.65 8.37 9.01
C PRO A 39 -0.41 7.88 10.01
N VAL A 40 -0.66 6.58 10.02
CA VAL A 40 -1.75 6.00 10.78
C VAL A 40 -1.44 5.90 12.27
N VAL A 41 -2.50 6.01 13.06
CA VAL A 41 -2.51 5.75 14.50
C VAL A 41 -3.39 4.53 14.73
N ALA A 42 -2.89 3.56 15.45
CA ALA A 42 -3.65 2.37 15.79
C ALA A 42 -4.09 2.45 17.25
N GLU A 43 -5.38 2.24 17.47
CA GLU A 43 -5.98 2.22 18.81
C GLU A 43 -6.78 0.95 18.99
N SER A 44 -6.86 0.46 20.23
CA SER A 44 -7.76 -0.63 20.59
C SER A 44 -8.93 -0.06 21.36
N THR A 45 -10.13 -0.22 20.82
CA THR A 45 -11.36 0.23 21.47
C THR A 45 -12.34 -0.93 21.51
N HIS A 46 -12.84 -1.27 22.70
CA HIS A 46 -13.81 -2.34 22.88
C HIS A 46 -13.38 -3.68 22.23
N ASN A 47 -12.10 -4.01 22.35
CA ASN A 47 -11.49 -5.23 21.78
C ASN A 47 -11.37 -5.23 20.25
N TYR A 48 -11.59 -4.08 19.60
CA TYR A 48 -11.40 -3.95 18.16
C TYR A 48 -10.22 -3.03 17.87
N PRO A 49 -9.30 -3.44 17.00
CA PRO A 49 -8.28 -2.54 16.52
C PRO A 49 -8.90 -1.51 15.57
N VAL A 50 -8.62 -0.26 15.82
CA VAL A 50 -9.08 0.84 14.98
C VAL A 50 -7.86 1.58 14.47
N VAL A 51 -7.82 1.88 13.18
CA VAL A 51 -6.72 2.58 12.54
C VAL A 51 -7.27 3.83 11.86
N TRP A 52 -6.62 4.96 12.09
CA TRP A 52 -7.02 6.23 11.51
C TRP A 52 -5.82 7.14 11.26
N TYR A 53 -6.01 8.16 10.45
CA TYR A 53 -5.01 9.22 10.27
C TYR A 53 -5.70 10.55 10.00
N GLU A 54 -5.03 11.64 10.31
CA GLU A 54 -5.53 12.99 10.04
C GLU A 54 -4.48 13.93 9.44
N LYS A 55 -3.21 13.53 9.47
CA LYS A 55 -2.13 14.29 8.86
C LYS A 55 -2.06 14.01 7.36
N GLU A 56 -1.33 14.87 6.65
CA GLU A 56 -1.13 14.65 5.22
C GLU A 56 -0.38 13.35 4.96
N LEU A 57 -0.66 12.77 3.80
CA LEU A 57 0.06 11.59 3.33
C LEU A 57 1.53 11.92 3.10
N GLY A 58 2.37 10.92 3.28
CA GLY A 58 3.80 11.05 3.00
C GLY A 58 4.11 11.26 1.52
N SER A 59 5.37 11.44 1.21
CA SER A 59 5.85 11.49 -0.16
C SER A 59 5.65 10.14 -0.85
N GLY A 60 5.57 10.15 -2.18
CA GLY A 60 5.36 8.93 -2.94
C GLY A 60 6.55 7.98 -2.87
N GLU A 61 6.26 6.71 -2.83
CA GLU A 61 7.25 5.64 -2.85
C GLU A 61 6.83 4.61 -3.90
N VAL A 62 7.80 4.16 -4.70
CA VAL A 62 7.56 3.13 -5.70
C VAL A 62 7.85 1.78 -5.07
N VAL A 63 6.87 0.89 -5.14
CA VAL A 63 6.97 -0.47 -4.59
C VAL A 63 6.55 -1.49 -5.63
N ASP A 64 6.97 -2.73 -5.44
CA ASP A 64 6.46 -3.84 -6.24
C ASP A 64 4.97 -4.04 -5.93
N ALA A 65 4.13 -4.04 -6.96
CA ALA A 65 2.69 -4.18 -6.77
C ALA A 65 2.31 -5.49 -6.07
N GLN A 66 3.17 -6.50 -6.12
CA GLN A 66 2.93 -7.76 -5.41
C GLN A 66 2.99 -7.61 -3.88
N THR A 67 3.59 -6.54 -3.38
CA THR A 67 3.62 -6.28 -1.94
C THR A 67 2.30 -5.74 -1.40
N ILE A 68 1.38 -5.36 -2.29
CA ILE A 68 0.07 -4.88 -1.88
C ILE A 68 -0.78 -6.06 -1.45
N GLN A 69 -1.19 -6.06 -0.19
CA GLN A 69 -1.97 -7.14 0.40
C GLN A 69 -3.42 -7.12 -0.07
N CYS A 70 -4.05 -5.96 0.07
CA CYS A 70 -5.46 -5.82 -0.25
C CYS A 70 -5.82 -4.35 -0.38
N VAL A 71 -6.99 -4.10 -0.94
CA VAL A 71 -7.59 -2.77 -0.97
C VAL A 71 -8.51 -2.65 0.24
N VAL A 72 -8.33 -1.58 1.00
CA VAL A 72 -9.17 -1.27 2.16
C VAL A 72 -9.94 0.01 1.91
N GLY A 73 -11.06 0.16 2.59
CA GLY A 73 -11.83 1.38 2.51
C GLY A 73 -11.32 2.43 3.50
N ARG A 74 -11.70 3.67 3.28
CA ARG A 74 -11.51 4.72 4.27
C ARG A 74 -12.75 5.60 4.33
N VAL A 75 -13.03 6.09 5.53
CA VAL A 75 -14.17 6.96 5.79
C VAL A 75 -13.67 8.21 6.49
N LEU A 76 -14.05 9.37 5.97
CA LEU A 76 -13.75 10.64 6.61
C LEU A 76 -14.85 10.98 7.61
N ASP A 77 -14.48 11.10 8.87
CA ASP A 77 -15.39 11.53 9.93
C ASP A 77 -14.62 12.36 10.95
N ARG A 78 -15.12 13.55 11.27
CA ARG A 78 -14.54 14.44 12.27
C ARG A 78 -13.06 14.74 12.04
N LYS A 79 -12.70 15.04 10.78
CA LYS A 79 -11.34 15.35 10.34
C LYS A 79 -10.36 14.17 10.40
N ARG A 80 -10.85 12.96 10.67
CA ARG A 80 -10.04 11.75 10.64
C ARG A 80 -10.48 10.84 9.52
N TYR A 81 -9.50 10.23 8.86
CA TYR A 81 -9.75 9.15 7.91
C TYR A 81 -9.61 7.82 8.65
N TRP A 82 -10.72 7.12 8.78
CA TRP A 82 -10.77 5.81 9.43
C TRP A 82 -10.57 4.72 8.40
N ILE A 83 -9.67 3.80 8.69
CA ILE A 83 -9.37 2.69 7.78
C ILE A 83 -10.34 1.55 8.07
N MET A 84 -10.99 1.10 7.01
CA MET A 84 -11.94 -0.03 7.07
C MET A 84 -11.25 -1.24 6.49
N ASP A 85 -10.59 -2.01 7.33
CA ASP A 85 -9.83 -3.19 6.94
C ASP A 85 -10.52 -4.43 7.44
N ARG A 86 -10.92 -5.30 6.50
CA ARG A 86 -11.52 -6.59 6.82
C ARG A 86 -10.55 -7.74 6.64
N GLY A 87 -9.37 -7.46 6.13
CA GLY A 87 -8.39 -8.49 5.85
C GLY A 87 -7.61 -8.89 7.08
N MET A 88 -6.94 -10.01 6.97
CA MET A 88 -5.97 -10.42 7.96
C MET A 88 -4.63 -9.79 7.64
N ASP A 89 -3.98 -9.24 8.64
CA ASP A 89 -2.68 -8.62 8.45
C ASP A 89 -1.62 -9.65 8.11
N SER A 90 -0.78 -9.28 7.17
CA SER A 90 0.43 -10.01 6.87
C SER A 90 1.62 -9.05 7.02
N PRO A 91 2.67 -9.45 7.76
CA PRO A 91 3.83 -8.57 7.90
C PRO A 91 4.61 -8.36 6.60
N LEU A 92 4.32 -9.16 5.56
CA LEU A 92 5.04 -9.12 4.30
C LEU A 92 4.37 -8.28 3.22
N THR A 93 3.17 -7.77 3.48
CA THR A 93 2.37 -7.08 2.47
C THR A 93 1.85 -5.77 3.00
N PHE A 94 1.35 -4.94 2.09
CA PHE A 94 1.00 -3.56 2.35
C PHE A 94 -0.45 -3.30 1.91
N PRO A 95 -1.40 -3.12 2.84
CA PRO A 95 -2.77 -2.74 2.46
C PRO A 95 -2.82 -1.31 1.91
N ILE A 96 -3.64 -1.10 0.90
CA ILE A 96 -3.82 0.22 0.29
C ILE A 96 -5.29 0.62 0.27
N PHE A 97 -5.51 1.92 0.11
CA PHE A 97 -6.82 2.48 -0.22
C PHE A 97 -6.69 3.35 -1.47
N LYS A 98 -7.79 3.57 -2.11
CA LYS A 98 -7.87 4.44 -3.28
C LYS A 98 -8.44 5.79 -2.92
#